data_1469811207dc7521f62380981941cf62
#
_entry.id   1469811207dc7521f62380981941cf62
#
_cell.length_a   1.000
_cell.length_b   1.000
_cell.length_c   1.000
_cell.angle_alpha   90.00
_cell.angle_beta   90.00
_cell.angle_gamma   90.00
#
_symmetry.space_group_name_H-M   'P 1'
#
loop_
_entity.id
_entity.type
_entity.pdbx_description
1 polymer ?
#
loop_
_entity_poly.entity_id
_entity_poly.type
_entity_poly.pdbx_seq_one_letter_code
_entity_poly.pdbx_strand_id
1 'polypeptide(L)'
;MYVLSYLVNEVFVTYLMLKFIDELPLDDDANGHSGWGRLDVHARRVRTLYMEPLRISIPPNIYFRIRDMRDSPLRPGLKKIYIPSNPPLDLSSALFLASGSTLDIVQIGGYAIADREFFVPFLSSLYIKSPRLSHLALRGVVLSASVEHIYRFTELQSLEIKFRHPSLHVQPLHVQLLHKLGQLPHLLDLIIDTDDVYRTPIEPHTAPISISNSNFRQLRHLQILGTTASIHCILDELRGLTNLTALKIDQKSVTWMNISETSGWKSLFEVISTFSSVEDIEISNRPLESISASSLAPLYRLDNLKSFVINDIIVLSGSDDDFRLLAGGFPKLKRLVISRTDRKTLACLYYLSRECPDLREITITLSSNISDNINAIKMLPHPIVRNHLQPLEKLYINSDFGQLQPIQLVQVSRFLDLIFPNLSTLETDKSKLTEAENWAGIHELRAALRDARINPSSVIDI
;
A
#
# COMPACT_ATOMS: atom_id res chain seq x y z
N MET A 1 22.46 8.59 -12.22
CA MET A 1 23.75 7.87 -12.25
C MET A 1 23.72 6.47 -11.62
N TYR A 2 22.94 6.22 -10.57
CA TYR A 2 22.80 4.87 -9.95
C TYR A 2 22.03 3.85 -10.79
N VAL A 3 21.07 4.28 -11.62
CA VAL A 3 20.26 3.37 -12.47
C VAL A 3 21.08 2.77 -13.61
N LEU A 4 22.03 3.52 -14.17
CA LEU A 4 22.90 3.02 -15.25
C LEU A 4 23.94 1.99 -14.78
N SER A 5 24.41 2.07 -13.54
CA SER A 5 25.32 1.07 -12.99
C SER A 5 24.61 -0.25 -12.68
N TYR A 6 23.31 -0.25 -12.45
CA TYR A 6 22.48 -1.44 -12.27
C TYR A 6 22.31 -2.22 -13.59
N LEU A 7 21.90 -1.53 -14.65
CA LEU A 7 21.67 -2.13 -15.98
C LEU A 7 22.94 -2.73 -16.60
N VAL A 8 24.07 -2.08 -16.40
CA VAL A 8 25.36 -2.55 -16.94
C VAL A 8 25.80 -3.87 -16.31
N ASN A 9 25.52 -4.11 -15.02
CA ASN A 9 25.94 -5.34 -14.34
C ASN A 9 25.12 -6.58 -14.75
N GLU A 10 23.86 -6.43 -15.12
CA GLU A 10 22.97 -7.57 -15.41
C GLU A 10 23.06 -8.07 -16.86
N VAL A 11 23.04 -7.16 -17.81
CA VAL A 11 23.26 -7.49 -19.24
C VAL A 11 24.68 -8.02 -19.43
N PHE A 12 25.64 -7.46 -18.69
CA PHE A 12 27.04 -7.85 -18.76
C PHE A 12 27.28 -9.27 -18.20
N VAL A 13 26.63 -9.65 -17.09
CA VAL A 13 26.78 -11.03 -16.53
C VAL A 13 26.14 -12.07 -17.44
N THR A 14 24.98 -11.78 -18.04
CA THR A 14 24.34 -12.73 -18.96
C THR A 14 25.10 -12.81 -20.30
N TYR A 15 25.61 -11.69 -20.80
CA TYR A 15 26.46 -11.64 -21.99
C TYR A 15 27.81 -12.34 -21.76
N LEU A 16 28.44 -12.12 -20.61
CA LEU A 16 29.66 -12.84 -20.22
C LEU A 16 29.40 -14.33 -20.07
N MET A 17 28.26 -14.76 -19.54
CA MET A 17 27.89 -16.17 -19.49
C MET A 17 27.78 -16.76 -20.87
N LEU A 18 27.13 -16.11 -21.82
CA LEU A 18 27.00 -16.58 -23.20
C LEU A 18 28.35 -16.64 -23.89
N LYS A 19 29.16 -15.59 -23.77
CA LYS A 19 30.50 -15.58 -24.37
C LYS A 19 31.45 -16.61 -23.73
N PHE A 20 31.30 -16.83 -22.41
CA PHE A 20 32.08 -17.85 -21.71
C PHE A 20 31.68 -19.27 -22.07
N ILE A 21 30.39 -19.51 -22.36
CA ILE A 21 29.87 -20.82 -22.78
C ILE A 21 30.37 -21.18 -24.19
N ASP A 22 30.45 -20.19 -25.08
CA ASP A 22 31.00 -20.36 -26.43
C ASP A 22 32.54 -20.54 -26.43
N GLU A 23 33.22 -19.96 -25.43
CA GLU A 23 34.68 -20.01 -25.27
C GLU A 23 35.13 -21.11 -24.28
N LEU A 24 34.20 -21.88 -23.68
CA LEU A 24 34.59 -23.03 -22.83
C LEU A 24 35.26 -24.09 -23.69
N PRO A 25 36.54 -24.36 -23.47
CA PRO A 25 37.19 -25.50 -24.12
C PRO A 25 36.47 -26.78 -23.71
N LEU A 26 35.98 -27.51 -24.66
CA LEU A 26 35.34 -28.82 -24.47
C LEU A 26 36.31 -29.88 -23.93
N ASP A 27 37.60 -29.57 -23.89
CA ASP A 27 38.64 -30.42 -23.38
C ASP A 27 39.21 -29.91 -22.07
N ASP A 28 39.28 -30.77 -21.08
CA ASP A 28 40.01 -30.58 -19.84
C ASP A 28 41.48 -30.34 -20.15
N ASP A 29 41.86 -29.08 -20.37
CA ASP A 29 43.25 -28.72 -20.44
C ASP A 29 43.94 -29.06 -19.12
N ALA A 30 45.00 -29.81 -19.17
CA ALA A 30 45.76 -30.44 -18.09
C ALA A 30 46.31 -29.45 -17.01
N ASN A 31 45.99 -28.15 -17.07
CA ASN A 31 46.46 -27.11 -16.17
C ASN A 31 45.44 -26.60 -15.17
N GLY A 32 44.28 -27.25 -14.99
CA GLY A 32 43.41 -27.05 -13.79
C GLY A 32 42.86 -25.68 -13.49
N HIS A 33 43.05 -24.68 -14.32
CA HIS A 33 42.46 -23.36 -14.14
C HIS A 33 41.19 -23.26 -14.95
N SER A 34 40.16 -23.95 -14.47
CA SER A 34 38.84 -23.94 -15.10
C SER A 34 38.33 -22.51 -15.21
N GLY A 35 37.85 -22.12 -16.39
CA GLY A 35 37.17 -20.85 -16.64
C GLY A 35 36.07 -20.56 -15.65
N TRP A 36 35.56 -21.58 -14.96
CA TRP A 36 34.58 -21.50 -13.86
C TRP A 36 35.03 -20.66 -12.66
N GLY A 37 36.35 -20.67 -12.32
CA GLY A 37 36.85 -19.92 -11.17
C GLY A 37 36.61 -18.41 -11.28
N ARG A 38 36.77 -17.85 -12.49
CA ARG A 38 36.46 -16.41 -12.74
C ARG A 38 34.95 -16.14 -12.67
N LEU A 39 34.13 -17.02 -13.26
CA LEU A 39 32.69 -16.90 -13.20
C LEU A 39 32.21 -16.94 -11.75
N ASP A 40 32.74 -17.82 -10.90
CA ASP A 40 32.35 -17.96 -9.51
C ASP A 40 32.65 -16.72 -8.69
N VAL A 41 33.78 -16.05 -8.93
CA VAL A 41 34.11 -14.79 -8.27
C VAL A 41 33.06 -13.73 -8.56
N HIS A 42 32.59 -13.61 -9.81
CA HIS A 42 31.55 -12.65 -10.18
C HIS A 42 30.16 -13.12 -9.74
N ALA A 43 29.84 -14.39 -9.92
CA ALA A 43 28.54 -14.97 -9.55
C ALA A 43 28.26 -14.88 -8.04
N ARG A 44 29.28 -15.01 -7.19
CA ARG A 44 29.15 -14.82 -5.72
C ARG A 44 28.76 -13.39 -5.32
N ARG A 45 29.03 -12.39 -6.15
CA ARG A 45 28.69 -10.97 -5.89
C ARG A 45 27.26 -10.63 -6.30
N VAL A 46 26.63 -11.43 -7.16
CA VAL A 46 25.25 -11.20 -7.60
C VAL A 46 24.29 -11.46 -6.44
N ARG A 47 23.56 -10.42 -6.02
CA ARG A 47 22.57 -10.49 -4.94
C ARG A 47 21.15 -10.43 -5.45
N THR A 48 20.92 -9.80 -6.60
CA THR A 48 19.60 -9.59 -7.20
C THR A 48 19.66 -9.99 -8.67
N LEU A 49 18.65 -10.71 -9.11
CA LEU A 49 18.47 -11.12 -10.50
C LEU A 49 17.14 -10.57 -11.01
N TYR A 50 17.21 -9.73 -12.04
CA TYR A 50 16.06 -9.31 -12.83
C TYR A 50 16.06 -10.11 -14.14
N MET A 51 14.99 -10.82 -14.41
CA MET A 51 14.88 -11.64 -15.62
C MET A 51 14.10 -10.87 -16.68
N GLU A 52 14.76 -9.94 -17.33
CA GLU A 52 14.14 -9.24 -18.47
C GLU A 52 14.02 -10.17 -19.69
N PRO A 53 13.04 -9.92 -20.58
CA PRO A 53 12.96 -10.63 -21.85
C PRO A 53 14.25 -10.40 -22.63
N LEU A 54 15.13 -11.37 -22.63
CA LEU A 54 16.36 -11.30 -23.41
C LEU A 54 16.02 -11.35 -24.90
N ARG A 55 16.67 -10.51 -25.69
CA ARG A 55 16.59 -10.57 -27.17
C ARG A 55 17.26 -11.85 -27.71
N ILE A 56 18.05 -12.52 -26.88
CA ILE A 56 18.79 -13.73 -27.22
C ILE A 56 18.21 -14.88 -26.39
N SER A 57 17.62 -15.86 -27.04
CA SER A 57 17.16 -17.10 -26.41
C SER A 57 18.38 -18.01 -26.19
N ILE A 58 18.55 -18.45 -24.94
CA ILE A 58 19.58 -19.42 -24.59
C ILE A 58 18.94 -20.80 -24.70
N PRO A 59 19.45 -21.70 -25.54
CA PRO A 59 18.90 -23.04 -25.66
C PRO A 59 18.83 -23.78 -24.31
N PRO A 60 17.72 -24.43 -23.97
CA PRO A 60 17.50 -25.07 -22.66
C PRO A 60 18.60 -26.15 -22.33
N ASN A 61 19.12 -26.80 -23.32
CA ASN A 61 20.17 -27.80 -23.13
C ASN A 61 21.46 -27.24 -22.51
N ILE A 62 21.73 -25.94 -22.70
CA ILE A 62 22.88 -25.27 -22.07
C ILE A 62 22.72 -25.23 -20.55
N TYR A 63 21.52 -24.91 -20.06
CA TYR A 63 21.25 -24.88 -18.62
C TYR A 63 21.36 -26.27 -17.98
N PHE A 64 20.93 -27.34 -18.67
CA PHE A 64 21.08 -28.70 -18.21
C PHE A 64 22.57 -29.12 -18.17
N ARG A 65 23.33 -28.77 -19.18
CA ARG A 65 24.78 -29.03 -19.19
C ARG A 65 25.50 -28.32 -18.04
N ILE A 66 25.18 -27.04 -17.79
CA ILE A 66 25.74 -26.29 -16.65
C ILE A 66 25.42 -27.02 -15.34
N ARG A 67 24.18 -27.48 -15.16
CA ARG A 67 23.76 -28.21 -13.96
C ARG A 67 24.54 -29.52 -13.80
N ASP A 68 24.70 -30.26 -14.87
CA ASP A 68 25.35 -31.55 -14.84
C ASP A 68 26.90 -31.45 -14.62
N MET A 69 27.47 -30.29 -14.96
CA MET A 69 28.86 -29.95 -14.71
C MET A 69 29.14 -29.36 -13.33
N ARG A 70 28.11 -29.06 -12.54
CA ARG A 70 28.26 -28.35 -11.25
C ARG A 70 27.32 -28.87 -10.19
N ASP A 71 27.86 -29.23 -9.05
CA ASP A 71 27.11 -29.61 -7.85
C ASP A 71 26.65 -28.36 -7.04
N SER A 72 27.29 -27.20 -7.28
CA SER A 72 26.99 -25.97 -6.55
C SER A 72 26.06 -25.06 -7.31
N PRO A 73 25.21 -24.27 -6.62
CA PRO A 73 24.39 -23.26 -7.26
C PRO A 73 25.20 -22.25 -8.06
N LEU A 74 24.73 -21.90 -9.26
CA LEU A 74 25.43 -20.98 -10.14
C LEU A 74 25.66 -19.59 -9.48
N ARG A 75 24.74 -19.18 -8.59
CA ARG A 75 24.77 -17.90 -7.86
C ARG A 75 24.55 -18.12 -6.37
N PRO A 76 25.54 -18.60 -5.63
CA PRO A 76 25.37 -18.98 -4.23
C PRO A 76 25.04 -17.82 -3.29
N GLY A 77 25.27 -16.57 -3.73
CA GLY A 77 24.96 -15.36 -2.98
C GLY A 77 23.64 -14.69 -3.34
N LEU A 78 22.84 -15.27 -4.25
CA LEU A 78 21.61 -14.66 -4.73
C LEU A 78 20.55 -14.58 -3.63
N LYS A 79 20.01 -13.37 -3.40
CA LYS A 79 18.99 -13.10 -2.39
C LYS A 79 17.63 -12.79 -2.99
N LYS A 80 17.59 -12.20 -4.19
CA LYS A 80 16.35 -11.68 -4.79
C LYS A 80 16.23 -12.11 -6.25
N ILE A 81 15.04 -12.55 -6.64
CA ILE A 81 14.68 -12.86 -8.04
C ILE A 81 13.40 -12.08 -8.40
N TYR A 82 13.45 -11.40 -9.54
CA TYR A 82 12.32 -10.69 -10.14
C TYR A 82 12.06 -11.25 -11.55
N ILE A 83 10.91 -11.84 -11.74
CA ILE A 83 10.44 -12.40 -13.00
C ILE A 83 9.35 -11.49 -13.54
N PRO A 84 9.50 -10.88 -14.72
CA PRO A 84 8.53 -9.97 -15.29
C PRO A 84 7.24 -10.67 -15.74
N SER A 85 6.23 -9.91 -16.10
CA SER A 85 4.96 -10.45 -16.59
C SER A 85 5.07 -11.22 -17.89
N ASN A 86 6.04 -10.87 -18.76
CA ASN A 86 6.33 -11.55 -20.02
C ASN A 86 7.73 -12.15 -19.95
N PRO A 87 7.90 -13.32 -19.32
CA PRO A 87 9.19 -13.96 -19.25
C PRO A 87 9.60 -14.52 -20.61
N PRO A 88 10.90 -14.65 -20.87
CA PRO A 88 11.39 -15.40 -22.03
C PRO A 88 10.93 -16.86 -21.98
N LEU A 89 10.73 -17.48 -23.13
CA LEU A 89 10.23 -18.87 -23.27
C LEU A 89 11.08 -19.91 -22.52
N ASP A 90 12.37 -19.63 -22.29
CA ASP A 90 13.32 -20.57 -21.67
C ASP A 90 13.52 -20.31 -20.16
N LEU A 91 12.62 -19.57 -19.55
CA LEU A 91 12.74 -19.13 -18.17
C LEU A 91 12.87 -20.26 -17.15
N SER A 92 12.15 -21.36 -17.36
CA SER A 92 12.12 -22.49 -16.44
C SER A 92 13.52 -23.03 -16.14
N SER A 93 14.32 -23.21 -17.17
CA SER A 93 15.68 -23.75 -17.04
C SER A 93 16.61 -22.79 -16.29
N ALA A 94 16.52 -21.48 -16.56
CA ALA A 94 17.32 -20.46 -15.91
C ALA A 94 17.00 -20.33 -14.41
N LEU A 95 15.72 -20.45 -14.04
CA LEU A 95 15.30 -20.38 -12.65
C LEU A 95 15.74 -21.56 -11.80
N PHE A 96 15.80 -22.75 -12.37
CA PHE A 96 16.34 -23.90 -11.67
C PHE A 96 17.82 -23.73 -11.28
N LEU A 97 18.59 -22.99 -12.07
CA LEU A 97 19.98 -22.66 -11.76
C LEU A 97 20.12 -21.49 -10.77
N ALA A 98 19.14 -20.60 -10.74
CA ALA A 98 19.17 -19.42 -9.87
C ALA A 98 18.77 -19.74 -8.43
N SER A 99 17.95 -20.79 -8.20
CA SER A 99 17.46 -21.14 -6.88
C SER A 99 18.57 -21.64 -5.96
N GLY A 100 18.67 -21.12 -4.75
CA GLY A 100 19.67 -21.50 -3.75
C GLY A 100 19.22 -21.18 -2.33
N SER A 101 19.90 -21.74 -1.34
CA SER A 101 19.54 -21.65 0.08
C SER A 101 19.58 -20.23 0.67
N THR A 102 20.20 -19.29 -0.03
CA THR A 102 20.32 -17.87 0.40
C THR A 102 19.21 -16.99 -0.18
N LEU A 103 18.32 -17.54 -0.99
CA LEU A 103 17.24 -16.78 -1.62
C LEU A 103 16.18 -16.40 -0.58
N ASP A 104 15.90 -15.12 -0.50
CA ASP A 104 15.03 -14.50 0.48
C ASP A 104 13.75 -13.90 -0.14
N ILE A 105 13.85 -13.33 -1.34
CA ILE A 105 12.76 -12.64 -2.02
C ILE A 105 12.57 -13.19 -3.43
N VAL A 106 11.34 -13.58 -3.76
CA VAL A 106 10.92 -13.99 -5.11
C VAL A 106 9.68 -13.24 -5.54
N GLN A 107 9.76 -12.57 -6.69
CA GLN A 107 8.61 -11.92 -7.32
C GLN A 107 8.40 -12.50 -8.72
N ILE A 108 7.18 -12.95 -9.01
CA ILE A 108 6.82 -13.59 -10.28
C ILE A 108 5.68 -12.83 -10.92
N GLY A 109 5.86 -12.43 -12.17
CA GLY A 109 4.83 -11.72 -12.94
C GLY A 109 3.86 -12.66 -13.68
N GLY A 110 2.81 -12.07 -14.23
CA GLY A 110 1.56 -12.70 -14.63
C GLY A 110 1.64 -13.96 -15.49
N TYR A 111 2.32 -13.92 -16.63
CA TYR A 111 2.30 -15.07 -17.57
C TYR A 111 3.06 -16.30 -17.05
N ALA A 112 4.15 -16.09 -16.30
CA ALA A 112 4.90 -17.21 -15.71
C ALA A 112 4.06 -17.99 -14.70
N ILE A 113 3.10 -17.36 -14.06
CA ILE A 113 2.17 -18.00 -13.11
C ILE A 113 1.06 -18.76 -13.84
N ALA A 114 0.62 -18.26 -15.01
CA ALA A 114 -0.42 -18.89 -15.81
C ALA A 114 0.06 -20.21 -16.46
N ASP A 115 1.37 -20.35 -16.67
CA ASP A 115 1.98 -21.58 -17.16
C ASP A 115 2.09 -22.63 -16.04
N ARG A 116 1.14 -23.56 -16.01
CA ARG A 116 1.10 -24.63 -15.00
C ARG A 116 2.28 -25.59 -15.09
N GLU A 117 2.73 -25.87 -16.29
CA GLU A 117 3.85 -26.82 -16.53
C GLU A 117 5.14 -26.27 -15.97
N PHE A 118 5.27 -24.95 -15.97
CA PHE A 118 6.39 -24.26 -15.36
C PHE A 118 6.18 -23.95 -13.86
N PHE A 119 5.06 -23.31 -13.50
CA PHE A 119 4.88 -22.66 -12.19
C PHE A 119 4.86 -23.65 -11.02
N VAL A 120 4.13 -24.75 -11.15
CA VAL A 120 4.01 -25.76 -10.08
C VAL A 120 5.34 -26.48 -9.81
N PRO A 121 6.07 -27.00 -10.82
CA PRO A 121 7.41 -27.55 -10.62
C PRO A 121 8.41 -26.53 -10.07
N PHE A 122 8.30 -25.27 -10.52
CA PHE A 122 9.16 -24.20 -10.03
C PHE A 122 8.96 -23.96 -8.53
N LEU A 123 7.71 -23.78 -8.06
CA LEU A 123 7.42 -23.60 -6.63
C LEU A 123 7.90 -24.78 -5.79
N SER A 124 7.72 -26.01 -6.28
CA SER A 124 8.20 -27.21 -5.59
C SER A 124 9.72 -27.23 -5.49
N SER A 125 10.43 -26.90 -6.56
CA SER A 125 11.90 -26.79 -6.56
C SER A 125 12.37 -25.65 -5.67
N LEU A 126 11.68 -24.50 -5.72
CA LEU A 126 11.97 -23.33 -4.89
C LEU A 126 11.89 -23.67 -3.41
N TYR A 127 10.84 -24.36 -2.98
CA TYR A 127 10.70 -24.81 -1.59
C TYR A 127 11.87 -25.69 -1.15
N ILE A 128 12.27 -26.67 -1.97
CA ILE A 128 13.37 -27.59 -1.63
C ILE A 128 14.70 -26.83 -1.52
N LYS A 129 14.97 -25.91 -2.46
CA LYS A 129 16.25 -25.22 -2.54
C LYS A 129 16.36 -23.99 -1.67
N SER A 130 15.23 -23.33 -1.37
CA SER A 130 15.16 -22.07 -0.63
C SER A 130 14.11 -22.14 0.48
N PRO A 131 14.25 -23.05 1.46
CA PRO A 131 13.25 -23.26 2.51
C PRO A 131 13.07 -22.04 3.44
N ARG A 132 14.05 -21.11 3.45
CA ARG A 132 14.04 -19.89 4.26
C ARG A 132 13.50 -18.68 3.51
N LEU A 133 12.79 -18.88 2.40
CA LEU A 133 12.17 -17.80 1.65
C LEU A 133 11.24 -17.01 2.56
N SER A 134 11.49 -15.71 2.70
CA SER A 134 10.71 -14.82 3.58
C SER A 134 9.66 -14.00 2.81
N HIS A 135 9.88 -13.73 1.52
CA HIS A 135 8.98 -12.88 0.73
C HIS A 135 8.67 -13.54 -0.61
N LEU A 136 7.38 -13.73 -0.88
CA LEU A 136 6.88 -14.28 -2.15
C LEU A 136 5.79 -13.37 -2.73
N ALA A 137 6.04 -12.80 -3.91
CA ALA A 137 5.06 -12.00 -4.63
C ALA A 137 4.65 -12.67 -5.94
N LEU A 138 3.37 -12.99 -6.06
CA LEU A 138 2.77 -13.66 -7.21
C LEU A 138 1.82 -12.69 -7.90
N ARG A 139 2.35 -11.90 -8.85
CA ARG A 139 1.63 -10.82 -9.54
C ARG A 139 0.84 -11.28 -10.78
N GLY A 140 0.49 -12.54 -10.84
CA GLY A 140 -0.36 -13.13 -11.83
C GLY A 140 -1.45 -13.98 -11.20
N VAL A 141 -2.40 -14.40 -12.02
CA VAL A 141 -3.55 -15.19 -11.55
C VAL A 141 -3.10 -16.55 -11.07
N VAL A 142 -3.12 -16.76 -9.77
CA VAL A 142 -2.77 -18.03 -9.14
C VAL A 142 -3.97 -18.98 -9.20
N LEU A 143 -3.71 -20.20 -9.64
CA LEU A 143 -4.70 -21.25 -9.66
C LEU A 143 -4.73 -22.04 -8.35
N SER A 144 -5.89 -22.60 -7.99
CA SER A 144 -6.06 -23.35 -6.74
C SER A 144 -5.03 -24.45 -6.51
N ALA A 145 -4.70 -25.19 -7.54
CA ALA A 145 -3.69 -26.26 -7.45
C ALA A 145 -2.29 -25.75 -7.08
N SER A 146 -1.96 -24.52 -7.46
CA SER A 146 -0.65 -23.92 -7.18
C SER A 146 -0.52 -23.46 -5.72
N VAL A 147 -1.64 -23.16 -5.08
CA VAL A 147 -1.66 -22.69 -3.69
C VAL A 147 -1.12 -23.74 -2.72
N GLU A 148 -1.33 -25.02 -3.02
CA GLU A 148 -0.84 -26.12 -2.19
C GLU A 148 0.68 -26.13 -1.99
N HIS A 149 1.40 -25.50 -2.87
CA HIS A 149 2.86 -25.38 -2.77
C HIS A 149 3.27 -24.16 -1.94
N ILE A 150 2.41 -23.12 -1.82
CA ILE A 150 2.75 -21.87 -1.13
C ILE A 150 2.81 -22.08 0.39
N TYR A 151 1.87 -22.82 0.98
CA TYR A 151 1.88 -23.01 2.43
C TYR A 151 2.96 -23.95 2.96
N ARG A 152 3.78 -24.54 2.08
CA ARG A 152 4.99 -25.24 2.51
C ARG A 152 6.10 -24.29 2.95
N PHE A 153 6.08 -23.02 2.53
CA PHE A 153 7.07 -22.02 2.93
C PHE A 153 6.80 -21.51 4.34
N THR A 154 7.15 -22.30 5.36
CA THR A 154 6.85 -22.00 6.76
C THR A 154 7.52 -20.75 7.30
N GLU A 155 8.64 -20.32 6.71
CA GLU A 155 9.38 -19.10 7.09
C GLU A 155 8.87 -17.83 6.38
N LEU A 156 7.77 -17.94 5.62
CA LEU A 156 7.24 -16.83 4.84
C LEU A 156 6.66 -15.75 5.75
N GLN A 157 7.19 -14.52 5.61
CA GLN A 157 6.77 -13.35 6.36
C GLN A 157 5.88 -12.43 5.53
N SER A 158 6.10 -12.36 4.22
CA SER A 158 5.33 -11.50 3.32
C SER A 158 4.87 -12.28 2.09
N LEU A 159 3.58 -12.20 1.82
CA LEU A 159 2.94 -12.83 0.67
C LEU A 159 2.09 -11.81 -0.10
N GLU A 160 2.41 -11.63 -1.38
CA GLU A 160 1.56 -10.92 -2.35
C GLU A 160 0.97 -11.96 -3.30
N ILE A 161 -0.36 -12.01 -3.42
CA ILE A 161 -1.04 -13.00 -4.26
C ILE A 161 -2.19 -12.37 -5.02
N LYS A 162 -2.29 -12.70 -6.31
CA LYS A 162 -3.38 -12.26 -7.16
C LYS A 162 -4.30 -13.44 -7.51
N PHE A 163 -5.59 -13.23 -7.31
CA PHE A 163 -6.61 -14.22 -7.67
C PHE A 163 -7.46 -13.73 -8.82
N ARG A 164 -7.88 -14.67 -9.65
CA ARG A 164 -9.01 -14.48 -10.52
C ARG A 164 -10.22 -15.15 -9.87
N HIS A 165 -11.27 -14.38 -9.66
CA HIS A 165 -12.52 -14.96 -9.17
C HIS A 165 -13.01 -16.03 -10.17
N PRO A 166 -13.18 -17.28 -9.76
CA PRO A 166 -13.72 -18.29 -10.65
C PRO A 166 -15.14 -17.95 -11.03
N SER A 167 -15.51 -18.23 -12.28
CA SER A 167 -16.89 -18.13 -12.76
C SER A 167 -17.85 -18.89 -11.85
N LEU A 168 -18.95 -18.30 -11.56
CA LEU A 168 -20.28 -18.58 -10.99
C LEU A 168 -20.62 -19.94 -10.33
N HIS A 169 -19.86 -21.02 -10.50
CA HIS A 169 -20.29 -22.36 -10.09
C HIS A 169 -19.33 -23.10 -9.16
N VAL A 170 -18.25 -22.48 -8.73
CA VAL A 170 -17.26 -23.12 -7.85
C VAL A 170 -17.26 -22.40 -6.50
N GLN A 171 -17.29 -23.17 -5.42
CA GLN A 171 -17.16 -22.65 -4.06
C GLN A 171 -16.05 -21.58 -3.98
N PRO A 172 -16.25 -20.51 -3.21
CA PRO A 172 -15.32 -19.42 -3.18
C PRO A 172 -13.93 -19.92 -2.77
N LEU A 173 -13.06 -20.00 -3.77
CA LEU A 173 -11.68 -20.46 -3.65
C LEU A 173 -10.94 -19.70 -2.56
N HIS A 174 -11.33 -18.45 -2.33
CA HIS A 174 -10.73 -17.57 -1.34
C HIS A 174 -10.87 -18.08 0.10
N VAL A 175 -11.98 -18.73 0.47
CA VAL A 175 -12.18 -19.21 1.87
C VAL A 175 -11.22 -20.33 2.21
N GLN A 176 -11.15 -21.36 1.37
CA GLN A 176 -10.22 -22.48 1.59
C GLN A 176 -8.76 -22.02 1.55
N LEU A 177 -8.45 -21.09 0.65
CA LEU A 177 -7.14 -20.50 0.52
C LEU A 177 -6.78 -19.69 1.77
N LEU A 178 -7.64 -18.75 2.21
CA LEU A 178 -7.41 -17.97 3.41
C LEU A 178 -7.19 -18.86 4.62
N HIS A 179 -8.00 -19.92 4.74
CA HIS A 179 -7.81 -20.88 5.83
C HIS A 179 -6.41 -21.53 5.79
N LYS A 180 -5.95 -21.95 4.61
CA LYS A 180 -4.60 -22.54 4.43
C LYS A 180 -3.50 -21.52 4.64
N LEU A 181 -3.63 -20.29 4.12
CA LEU A 181 -2.66 -19.21 4.34
C LEU A 181 -2.58 -18.81 5.81
N GLY A 182 -3.68 -18.88 6.52
CA GLY A 182 -3.73 -18.62 7.96
C GLY A 182 -2.90 -19.60 8.80
N GLN A 183 -2.51 -20.75 8.24
CA GLN A 183 -1.63 -21.71 8.91
C GLN A 183 -0.15 -21.34 8.81
N LEU A 184 0.23 -20.33 7.99
CA LEU A 184 1.61 -19.87 7.91
C LEU A 184 2.01 -19.16 9.22
N PRO A 185 2.98 -19.74 9.97
CA PRO A 185 3.21 -19.32 11.36
C PRO A 185 3.87 -17.95 11.49
N HIS A 186 4.59 -17.51 10.47
CA HIS A 186 5.39 -16.28 10.49
C HIS A 186 4.88 -15.19 9.54
N LEU A 187 3.68 -15.35 8.94
CA LEU A 187 3.13 -14.39 8.01
C LEU A 187 2.75 -13.09 8.74
N LEU A 188 3.44 -12.00 8.39
CA LEU A 188 3.26 -10.65 8.92
C LEU A 188 2.49 -9.74 7.96
N ASP A 189 2.79 -9.88 6.66
CA ASP A 189 2.28 -9.02 5.60
C ASP A 189 1.54 -9.87 4.56
N LEU A 190 0.29 -9.53 4.29
CA LEU A 190 -0.52 -10.21 3.27
C LEU A 190 -1.14 -9.19 2.31
N ILE A 191 -0.83 -9.32 1.04
CA ILE A 191 -1.43 -8.54 -0.03
C ILE A 191 -2.26 -9.47 -0.90
N ILE A 192 -3.56 -9.18 -0.98
CA ILE A 192 -4.52 -9.92 -1.79
C ILE A 192 -5.03 -9.02 -2.90
N ASP A 193 -4.78 -9.40 -4.14
CA ASP A 193 -5.35 -8.75 -5.32
C ASP A 193 -6.41 -9.66 -5.93
N THR A 194 -7.67 -9.22 -5.90
CA THR A 194 -8.77 -9.92 -6.58
C THR A 194 -8.96 -9.34 -7.97
N ASP A 195 -8.85 -10.18 -8.98
CA ASP A 195 -9.12 -9.80 -10.38
C ASP A 195 -10.62 -10.03 -10.67
N ASP A 196 -11.42 -9.09 -10.22
CA ASP A 196 -12.88 -9.18 -10.34
C ASP A 196 -13.32 -8.83 -11.76
N VAL A 197 -13.18 -9.76 -12.66
CA VAL A 197 -13.64 -9.60 -14.06
C VAL A 197 -15.15 -9.77 -14.18
N TYR A 198 -15.87 -10.23 -13.14
CA TYR A 198 -17.25 -10.70 -13.28
C TYR A 198 -18.27 -9.97 -12.42
N ARG A 199 -19.32 -9.57 -13.08
CA ARG A 199 -20.48 -8.73 -12.74
C ARG A 199 -21.63 -9.49 -12.06
N THR A 200 -21.40 -10.61 -11.42
CA THR A 200 -22.54 -11.34 -10.82
C THR A 200 -22.69 -10.96 -9.36
N PRO A 201 -23.92 -10.58 -8.95
CA PRO A 201 -24.22 -10.45 -7.54
C PRO A 201 -23.84 -11.75 -6.85
N ILE A 202 -23.00 -11.66 -5.85
CA ILE A 202 -22.71 -12.79 -4.97
C ILE A 202 -24.01 -13.05 -4.23
N GLU A 203 -24.72 -14.13 -4.56
CA GLU A 203 -25.81 -14.58 -3.72
C GLU A 203 -25.23 -14.84 -2.31
N PRO A 204 -25.92 -14.42 -1.24
CA PRO A 204 -25.47 -14.65 0.11
C PRO A 204 -25.41 -16.18 0.33
N HIS A 205 -24.23 -16.74 0.15
CA HIS A 205 -24.00 -18.17 0.28
C HIS A 205 -23.78 -18.54 1.73
N THR A 206 -24.50 -19.58 2.11
CA THR A 206 -24.24 -20.59 3.15
C THR A 206 -23.29 -20.18 4.26
N ALA A 207 -23.71 -20.46 5.48
CA ALA A 207 -23.06 -20.16 6.74
C ALA A 207 -21.54 -19.90 6.67
N PRO A 208 -21.07 -18.79 7.24
CA PRO A 208 -19.65 -18.46 7.25
C PRO A 208 -18.86 -19.63 7.88
N ILE A 209 -17.91 -20.16 7.13
CA ILE A 209 -16.91 -21.06 7.69
C ILE A 209 -16.04 -20.18 8.57
N SER A 210 -16.37 -20.08 9.85
CA SER A 210 -15.59 -19.28 10.78
C SER A 210 -14.13 -19.78 10.76
N ILE A 211 -13.26 -18.96 10.22
CA ILE A 211 -11.82 -19.18 10.34
C ILE A 211 -11.52 -19.20 11.84
N SER A 212 -11.01 -20.31 12.34
CA SER A 212 -10.72 -20.43 13.77
C SER A 212 -9.74 -19.32 14.17
N ASN A 213 -9.91 -18.76 15.38
CA ASN A 213 -9.03 -17.69 15.93
C ASN A 213 -7.54 -18.06 15.98
N SER A 214 -7.18 -19.30 15.61
CA SER A 214 -5.80 -19.78 15.54
C SER A 214 -5.08 -19.43 14.24
N ASN A 215 -5.81 -18.96 13.22
CA ASN A 215 -5.23 -18.61 11.92
C ASN A 215 -4.69 -17.18 11.94
N PHE A 216 -3.65 -16.92 11.14
CA PHE A 216 -3.04 -15.60 11.00
C PHE A 216 -2.56 -14.95 12.32
N ARG A 217 -1.99 -15.75 13.22
CA ARG A 217 -1.59 -15.29 14.57
C ARG A 217 -0.63 -14.11 14.59
N GLN A 218 0.17 -13.93 13.56
CA GLN A 218 1.19 -12.87 13.48
C GLN A 218 0.89 -11.80 12.45
N LEU A 219 -0.23 -11.90 11.70
CA LEU A 219 -0.57 -10.95 10.66
C LEU A 219 -0.76 -9.54 11.23
N ARG A 220 0.04 -8.60 10.74
CA ARG A 220 0.04 -7.20 11.15
C ARG A 220 -0.44 -6.27 10.06
N HIS A 221 -0.10 -6.56 8.81
CA HIS A 221 -0.41 -5.72 7.68
C HIS A 221 -1.24 -6.51 6.66
N LEU A 222 -2.39 -5.97 6.32
CA LEU A 222 -3.27 -6.55 5.32
C LEU A 222 -3.60 -5.50 4.26
N GLN A 223 -3.30 -5.81 3.00
CA GLN A 223 -3.73 -5.01 1.86
C GLN A 223 -4.64 -5.84 0.98
N ILE A 224 -5.80 -5.29 0.63
CA ILE A 224 -6.77 -5.96 -0.26
C ILE A 224 -7.07 -5.03 -1.42
N LEU A 225 -6.89 -5.55 -2.64
CA LEU A 225 -7.24 -4.88 -3.88
C LEU A 225 -8.40 -5.64 -4.52
N GLY A 226 -9.51 -4.96 -4.80
CA GLY A 226 -10.67 -5.63 -5.41
C GLY A 226 -11.93 -4.76 -5.45
N THR A 227 -13.05 -5.37 -5.78
CA THR A 227 -14.36 -4.72 -5.64
C THR A 227 -14.81 -4.65 -4.19
N THR A 228 -15.73 -3.75 -3.86
CA THR A 228 -16.29 -3.64 -2.50
C THR A 228 -16.82 -4.98 -1.99
N ALA A 229 -17.51 -5.73 -2.85
CA ALA A 229 -18.06 -7.04 -2.50
C ALA A 229 -16.97 -8.07 -2.18
N SER A 230 -15.92 -8.16 -3.00
CA SER A 230 -14.80 -9.09 -2.75
C SER A 230 -14.02 -8.72 -1.51
N ILE A 231 -13.78 -7.42 -1.31
CA ILE A 231 -13.10 -6.91 -0.11
C ILE A 231 -13.92 -7.26 1.13
N HIS A 232 -15.24 -7.03 1.09
CA HIS A 232 -16.15 -7.36 2.19
C HIS A 232 -16.10 -8.86 2.52
N CYS A 233 -16.21 -9.74 1.52
CA CYS A 233 -16.14 -11.18 1.73
C CYS A 233 -14.81 -11.61 2.38
N ILE A 234 -13.67 -11.08 1.91
CA ILE A 234 -12.36 -11.42 2.47
C ILE A 234 -12.24 -10.95 3.92
N LEU A 235 -12.65 -9.72 4.22
CA LEU A 235 -12.60 -9.17 5.57
C LEU A 235 -13.56 -9.89 6.51
N ASP A 236 -14.73 -10.31 6.02
CA ASP A 236 -15.70 -11.06 6.79
C ASP A 236 -15.15 -12.43 7.25
N GLU A 237 -14.42 -13.11 6.37
CA GLU A 237 -13.72 -14.37 6.69
C GLU A 237 -12.55 -14.16 7.66
N LEU A 238 -11.95 -12.97 7.68
CA LEU A 238 -10.83 -12.63 8.57
C LEU A 238 -11.28 -12.03 9.90
N ARG A 239 -12.57 -12.00 10.20
CA ARG A 239 -13.09 -11.49 11.48
C ARG A 239 -12.39 -12.15 12.67
N GLY A 240 -12.04 -11.35 13.67
CA GLY A 240 -11.38 -11.83 14.87
C GLY A 240 -9.87 -11.83 14.84
N LEU A 241 -9.23 -11.27 13.81
CA LEU A 241 -7.80 -10.98 13.84
C LEU A 241 -7.50 -9.94 14.92
N THR A 242 -6.73 -10.35 15.93
CA THR A 242 -6.41 -9.49 17.09
C THR A 242 -5.09 -8.74 16.97
N ASN A 243 -4.26 -9.10 15.99
CA ASN A 243 -2.92 -8.53 15.83
C ASN A 243 -2.77 -7.64 14.60
N LEU A 244 -3.85 -7.43 13.82
CA LEU A 244 -3.84 -6.60 12.63
C LEU A 244 -3.69 -5.14 13.03
N THR A 245 -2.56 -4.51 12.66
CA THR A 245 -2.26 -3.11 12.99
C THR A 245 -2.48 -2.16 11.82
N ALA A 246 -2.31 -2.62 10.58
CA ALA A 246 -2.50 -1.80 9.40
C ALA A 246 -3.40 -2.50 8.37
N LEU A 247 -4.40 -1.77 7.89
CA LEU A 247 -5.33 -2.21 6.86
C LEU A 247 -5.32 -1.23 5.68
N LYS A 248 -4.97 -1.73 4.50
CA LYS A 248 -5.04 -0.98 3.26
C LYS A 248 -6.05 -1.59 2.32
N ILE A 249 -6.96 -0.76 1.81
CA ILE A 249 -8.01 -1.14 0.88
C ILE A 249 -7.84 -0.35 -0.40
N ASP A 250 -7.60 -1.05 -1.51
CA ASP A 250 -7.53 -0.46 -2.84
C ASP A 250 -8.73 -0.96 -3.65
N GLN A 251 -9.80 -0.17 -3.68
CA GLN A 251 -10.98 -0.54 -4.45
C GLN A 251 -10.74 -0.35 -5.94
N LYS A 252 -11.00 -1.40 -6.70
CA LYS A 252 -10.98 -1.39 -8.16
C LYS A 252 -12.34 -1.01 -8.72
N SER A 253 -12.33 -0.13 -9.71
CA SER A 253 -13.55 0.21 -10.45
C SER A 253 -14.11 -1.02 -11.17
N VAL A 254 -15.37 -1.31 -10.94
CA VAL A 254 -16.14 -2.16 -11.85
C VAL A 254 -16.58 -1.25 -13.00
N THR A 255 -15.83 -1.27 -14.11
CA THR A 255 -16.21 -0.55 -15.31
C THR A 255 -17.64 -0.95 -15.73
N TRP A 256 -18.50 0.05 -15.97
CA TRP A 256 -19.74 0.00 -16.75
C TRP A 256 -21.10 -0.19 -16.07
N MET A 257 -21.26 -0.25 -14.77
CA MET A 257 -22.63 -0.24 -14.22
C MET A 257 -22.84 0.84 -13.16
N ASN A 258 -23.88 1.67 -13.38
CA ASN A 258 -24.48 2.63 -12.46
C ASN A 258 -25.19 1.88 -11.31
N ILE A 259 -24.44 1.22 -10.44
CA ILE A 259 -24.99 0.67 -9.21
C ILE A 259 -24.66 1.69 -8.13
N SER A 260 -25.68 2.29 -7.56
CA SER A 260 -25.57 3.13 -6.36
C SER A 260 -25.16 2.26 -5.17
N GLU A 261 -23.88 1.89 -5.10
CA GLU A 261 -23.32 1.02 -4.04
C GLU A 261 -23.04 1.78 -2.73
N THR A 262 -23.68 2.93 -2.51
CA THR A 262 -23.52 3.69 -1.25
C THR A 262 -23.82 2.87 0.01
N SER A 263 -24.62 1.79 -0.12
CA SER A 263 -24.91 0.88 0.99
C SER A 263 -23.75 -0.06 1.36
N GLY A 264 -22.85 -0.35 0.42
CA GLY A 264 -21.76 -1.30 0.62
C GLY A 264 -20.68 -0.82 1.61
N TRP A 265 -20.39 0.48 1.63
CA TRP A 265 -19.37 1.05 2.51
C TRP A 265 -19.72 0.93 3.99
N LYS A 266 -20.97 1.16 4.38
CA LYS A 266 -21.37 1.03 5.79
C LYS A 266 -21.16 -0.40 6.29
N SER A 267 -21.60 -1.39 5.52
CA SER A 267 -21.40 -2.81 5.83
C SER A 267 -19.91 -3.17 5.90
N LEU A 268 -19.11 -2.65 4.97
CA LEU A 268 -17.65 -2.83 4.99
C LEU A 268 -17.03 -2.26 6.27
N PHE A 269 -17.42 -1.05 6.67
CA PHE A 269 -16.93 -0.43 7.90
C PHE A 269 -17.39 -1.15 9.16
N GLU A 270 -18.57 -1.77 9.15
CA GLU A 270 -19.03 -2.65 10.23
C GLU A 270 -18.09 -3.85 10.40
N VAL A 271 -17.63 -4.46 9.30
CA VAL A 271 -16.65 -5.56 9.38
C VAL A 271 -15.29 -5.03 9.86
N ILE A 272 -14.79 -3.91 9.30
CA ILE A 272 -13.51 -3.31 9.70
C ILE A 272 -13.51 -2.98 11.18
N SER A 273 -14.62 -2.51 11.74
CA SER A 273 -14.73 -2.16 13.16
C SER A 273 -14.53 -3.32 14.12
N THR A 274 -14.53 -4.55 13.63
CA THR A 274 -14.24 -5.75 14.44
C THR A 274 -12.75 -5.97 14.71
N PHE A 275 -11.87 -5.29 13.97
CA PHE A 275 -10.41 -5.39 14.12
C PHE A 275 -9.90 -4.38 15.15
N SER A 276 -10.08 -4.64 16.43
CA SER A 276 -9.82 -3.70 17.54
C SER A 276 -8.37 -3.23 17.67
N SER A 277 -7.41 -3.94 17.10
CA SER A 277 -5.97 -3.62 17.14
C SER A 277 -5.51 -2.71 16.01
N VAL A 278 -6.39 -2.38 15.05
CA VAL A 278 -6.01 -1.56 13.90
C VAL A 278 -5.68 -0.14 14.35
N GLU A 279 -4.48 0.29 13.94
CA GLU A 279 -3.94 1.63 14.18
C GLU A 279 -3.92 2.49 12.91
N ASP A 280 -3.77 1.85 11.74
CA ASP A 280 -3.64 2.51 10.45
C ASP A 280 -4.67 1.96 9.47
N ILE A 281 -5.49 2.86 8.90
CA ILE A 281 -6.42 2.55 7.80
C ILE A 281 -6.11 3.45 6.62
N GLU A 282 -5.89 2.84 5.47
CA GLU A 282 -5.76 3.52 4.18
C GLU A 282 -6.80 2.98 3.20
N ILE A 283 -7.60 3.86 2.63
CA ILE A 283 -8.62 3.52 1.64
C ILE A 283 -8.35 4.32 0.37
N SER A 284 -8.15 3.60 -0.72
CA SER A 284 -7.97 4.17 -2.06
C SER A 284 -9.06 3.65 -2.98
N ASN A 285 -9.57 4.51 -3.85
CA ASN A 285 -10.56 4.12 -4.84
C ASN A 285 -10.28 4.80 -6.17
N ARG A 286 -10.48 4.09 -7.27
CA ARG A 286 -10.29 4.67 -8.61
C ARG A 286 -11.54 5.30 -9.24
N PRO A 287 -12.80 4.87 -8.97
CA PRO A 287 -13.95 5.64 -9.44
C PRO A 287 -14.30 6.77 -8.47
N LEU A 288 -14.88 7.84 -9.00
CA LEU A 288 -15.47 8.93 -8.22
C LEU A 288 -16.68 8.41 -7.44
N GLU A 289 -16.45 7.90 -6.25
CA GLU A 289 -17.53 7.52 -5.33
C GLU A 289 -17.61 8.52 -4.18
N SER A 290 -18.81 8.71 -3.68
CA SER A 290 -19.07 9.52 -2.49
C SER A 290 -19.37 8.60 -1.31
N ILE A 291 -18.60 8.74 -0.24
CA ILE A 291 -18.85 8.09 1.03
C ILE A 291 -19.51 9.11 1.95
N SER A 292 -20.69 8.78 2.48
CA SER A 292 -21.28 9.62 3.53
C SER A 292 -20.46 9.52 4.81
N ALA A 293 -20.20 10.66 5.45
CA ALA A 293 -19.50 10.68 6.74
C ALA A 293 -20.25 9.85 7.81
N SER A 294 -21.58 9.78 7.74
CA SER A 294 -22.37 8.91 8.62
C SER A 294 -22.09 7.43 8.44
N SER A 295 -21.61 7.00 7.28
CA SER A 295 -21.22 5.61 7.04
C SER A 295 -19.94 5.22 7.80
N LEU A 296 -19.13 6.20 8.24
CA LEU A 296 -17.93 5.98 9.04
C LEU A 296 -18.23 5.63 10.51
N ALA A 297 -19.46 5.83 10.98
CA ALA A 297 -19.83 5.62 12.38
C ALA A 297 -19.40 4.26 12.99
N PRO A 298 -19.45 3.12 12.26
CA PRO A 298 -18.94 1.86 12.79
C PRO A 298 -17.46 1.91 13.17
N LEU A 299 -16.64 2.70 12.45
CA LEU A 299 -15.19 2.81 12.70
C LEU A 299 -14.86 3.53 14.01
N TYR A 300 -15.81 4.30 14.60
CA TYR A 300 -15.59 4.99 15.88
C TYR A 300 -15.37 4.02 17.05
N ARG A 301 -15.54 2.71 16.84
CA ARG A 301 -15.18 1.66 17.80
C ARG A 301 -13.70 1.34 17.84
N LEU A 302 -12.92 1.89 16.89
CA LEU A 302 -11.48 1.65 16.77
C LEU A 302 -10.71 2.64 17.66
N ASP A 303 -10.71 2.41 18.96
CA ASP A 303 -10.11 3.30 19.97
C ASP A 303 -8.59 3.51 19.79
N ASN A 304 -7.94 2.66 18.99
CA ASN A 304 -6.49 2.72 18.76
C ASN A 304 -6.11 3.34 17.42
N LEU A 305 -7.06 3.83 16.64
CA LEU A 305 -6.79 4.39 15.32
C LEU A 305 -5.91 5.64 15.42
N LYS A 306 -4.73 5.58 14.80
CA LYS A 306 -3.72 6.64 14.76
C LYS A 306 -3.62 7.33 13.39
N SER A 307 -3.91 6.59 12.32
CA SER A 307 -3.84 7.08 10.95
C SER A 307 -5.09 6.69 10.18
N PHE A 308 -5.76 7.68 9.61
CA PHE A 308 -6.91 7.47 8.75
C PHE A 308 -6.72 8.22 7.43
N VAL A 309 -6.61 7.46 6.35
CA VAL A 309 -6.26 7.98 5.03
C VAL A 309 -7.32 7.57 4.02
N ILE A 310 -7.96 8.54 3.40
CA ILE A 310 -8.85 8.38 2.24
C ILE A 310 -8.21 9.11 1.07
N ASN A 311 -7.64 8.33 0.14
CA ASN A 311 -6.87 8.87 -0.99
C ASN A 311 -7.73 9.12 -2.23
N ASP A 312 -7.29 10.10 -3.01
CA ASP A 312 -7.48 10.42 -4.42
C ASP A 312 -8.90 10.75 -4.89
N ILE A 313 -9.84 9.82 -4.92
CA ILE A 313 -11.04 10.04 -5.73
C ILE A 313 -12.31 9.90 -4.89
N ILE A 314 -12.18 9.44 -3.66
CA ILE A 314 -13.32 9.31 -2.74
C ILE A 314 -13.67 10.70 -2.20
N VAL A 315 -14.89 11.12 -2.44
CA VAL A 315 -15.44 12.34 -1.85
C VAL A 315 -16.12 11.99 -0.53
N LEU A 316 -15.61 12.50 0.59
CA LEU A 316 -16.31 12.40 1.86
C LEU A 316 -17.41 13.47 1.94
N SER A 317 -18.65 13.04 1.73
CA SER A 317 -19.83 13.90 1.80
C SER A 317 -20.34 14.01 3.24
N GLY A 318 -20.86 15.17 3.59
CA GLY A 318 -21.44 15.43 4.92
C GLY A 318 -21.33 16.91 5.30
N SER A 319 -21.66 17.25 6.52
CA SER A 319 -21.57 18.60 7.11
C SER A 319 -20.32 18.77 7.99
N ASP A 320 -20.06 19.97 8.48
CA ASP A 320 -19.02 20.18 9.51
C ASP A 320 -19.36 19.48 10.83
N ASP A 321 -20.65 19.28 11.13
CA ASP A 321 -21.10 18.50 12.29
C ASP A 321 -20.74 17.02 12.16
N ASP A 322 -20.76 16.47 10.96
CA ASP A 322 -20.28 15.09 10.73
C ASP A 322 -18.79 14.99 11.01
N PHE A 323 -18.00 16.02 10.70
CA PHE A 323 -16.57 16.07 11.07
C PHE A 323 -16.36 16.21 12.59
N ARG A 324 -17.25 16.86 13.30
CA ARG A 324 -17.24 16.86 14.76
C ARG A 324 -17.41 15.45 15.32
N LEU A 325 -18.35 14.68 14.76
CA LEU A 325 -18.55 13.29 15.14
C LEU A 325 -17.34 12.41 14.78
N LEU A 326 -16.75 12.63 13.60
CA LEU A 326 -15.54 11.93 13.19
C LEU A 326 -14.38 12.23 14.13
N ALA A 327 -14.14 13.50 14.47
CA ALA A 327 -13.09 13.90 15.39
C ALA A 327 -13.28 13.27 16.78
N GLY A 328 -14.52 13.32 17.33
CA GLY A 328 -14.83 12.69 18.60
C GLY A 328 -14.71 11.16 18.59
N GLY A 329 -14.90 10.54 17.41
CA GLY A 329 -14.76 9.09 17.22
C GLY A 329 -13.31 8.58 17.21
N PHE A 330 -12.32 9.46 16.96
CA PHE A 330 -10.91 9.06 16.83
C PHE A 330 -9.97 9.89 17.72
N PRO A 331 -10.06 9.78 19.04
CA PRO A 331 -9.30 10.63 19.96
C PRO A 331 -7.78 10.45 19.92
N LYS A 332 -7.28 9.30 19.44
CA LYS A 332 -5.84 9.01 19.30
C LYS A 332 -5.27 9.29 17.91
N LEU A 333 -6.05 9.95 17.05
CA LEU A 333 -5.66 10.21 15.68
C LEU A 333 -4.43 11.12 15.63
N LYS A 334 -3.42 10.68 14.87
CA LYS A 334 -2.18 11.44 14.62
C LYS A 334 -2.09 11.95 13.18
N ARG A 335 -2.70 11.23 12.26
CA ARG A 335 -2.70 11.55 10.83
C ARG A 335 -4.09 11.41 10.25
N LEU A 336 -4.57 12.47 9.61
CA LEU A 336 -5.83 12.47 8.87
C LEU A 336 -5.57 12.96 7.44
N VAL A 337 -5.85 12.12 6.47
CA VAL A 337 -5.76 12.47 5.05
C VAL A 337 -7.12 12.21 4.40
N ILE A 338 -7.78 13.26 3.96
CA ILE A 338 -9.04 13.20 3.20
C ILE A 338 -8.85 14.10 1.99
N SER A 339 -8.37 13.52 0.91
CA SER A 339 -7.95 14.26 -0.30
C SER A 339 -9.09 15.03 -0.96
N ARG A 340 -10.35 14.59 -0.79
CA ARG A 340 -11.54 15.26 -1.30
C ARG A 340 -12.67 15.25 -0.28
N THR A 341 -13.21 16.42 -0.01
CA THR A 341 -14.43 16.57 0.79
C THR A 341 -15.44 17.44 0.04
N ASP A 342 -16.71 17.25 0.34
CA ASP A 342 -17.78 18.12 -0.18
C ASP A 342 -18.10 19.20 0.87
N ARG A 343 -18.00 20.48 0.49
CA ARG A 343 -18.49 21.64 1.21
C ARG A 343 -18.03 21.81 2.67
N LYS A 344 -16.83 21.31 3.04
CA LYS A 344 -16.29 21.54 4.38
C LYS A 344 -15.79 22.95 4.54
N THR A 345 -15.99 23.52 5.73
CA THR A 345 -15.46 24.83 6.07
C THR A 345 -14.27 24.71 7.04
N LEU A 346 -13.64 25.83 7.31
CA LEU A 346 -12.55 25.92 8.30
C LEU A 346 -13.02 25.48 9.72
N ALA A 347 -14.33 25.47 9.99
CA ALA A 347 -14.87 25.02 11.28
C ALA A 347 -14.54 23.55 11.56
N CYS A 348 -14.40 22.69 10.53
CA CYS A 348 -14.01 21.29 10.73
C CYS A 348 -12.61 21.17 11.40
N LEU A 349 -11.69 22.10 11.11
CA LEU A 349 -10.36 22.13 11.72
C LEU A 349 -10.43 22.46 13.23
N TYR A 350 -11.40 23.25 13.65
CA TYR A 350 -11.62 23.51 15.07
C TYR A 350 -12.04 22.24 15.82
N TYR A 351 -12.95 21.46 15.27
CA TYR A 351 -13.35 20.21 15.89
C TYR A 351 -12.20 19.21 15.97
N LEU A 352 -11.41 19.08 14.90
CA LEU A 352 -10.21 18.23 14.88
C LEU A 352 -9.18 18.69 15.93
N SER A 353 -8.95 20.00 16.08
CA SER A 353 -7.99 20.49 17.07
C SER A 353 -8.41 20.23 18.51
N ARG A 354 -9.71 20.14 18.77
CA ARG A 354 -10.27 19.95 20.10
C ARG A 354 -10.35 18.49 20.50
N GLU A 355 -10.83 17.64 19.59
CA GLU A 355 -11.17 16.25 19.89
C GLU A 355 -10.00 15.28 19.59
N CYS A 356 -9.01 15.70 18.76
CA CYS A 356 -7.83 14.89 18.42
C CYS A 356 -6.54 15.55 18.96
N PRO A 357 -6.22 15.42 20.25
CA PRO A 357 -5.11 16.15 20.87
C PRO A 357 -3.72 15.73 20.35
N ASP A 358 -3.57 14.53 19.79
CA ASP A 358 -2.30 13.99 19.28
C ASP A 358 -2.10 14.21 17.77
N LEU A 359 -3.00 14.97 17.12
CA LEU A 359 -3.02 15.13 15.66
C LEU A 359 -1.82 15.96 15.18
N ARG A 360 -1.03 15.37 14.27
CA ARG A 360 0.22 15.96 13.75
C ARG A 360 0.15 16.34 12.28
N GLU A 361 -0.65 15.63 11.51
CA GLU A 361 -0.77 15.83 10.07
C GLU A 361 -2.23 15.81 9.63
N ILE A 362 -2.64 16.84 8.91
CA ILE A 362 -3.96 16.95 8.28
C ILE A 362 -3.77 17.23 6.80
N THR A 363 -4.49 16.48 5.97
CA THR A 363 -4.73 16.80 4.55
C THR A 363 -6.23 16.84 4.33
N ILE A 364 -6.75 17.96 3.86
CA ILE A 364 -8.20 18.16 3.67
C ILE A 364 -8.48 19.11 2.52
N THR A 365 -9.62 18.88 1.83
CA THR A 365 -10.19 19.84 0.88
C THR A 365 -11.27 20.66 1.57
N LEU A 366 -11.23 21.98 1.42
CA LEU A 366 -12.23 22.88 1.97
C LEU A 366 -13.10 23.47 0.87
N SER A 367 -14.27 24.00 1.25
CA SER A 367 -15.14 24.77 0.37
C SER A 367 -14.40 25.97 -0.23
N SER A 368 -14.52 26.18 -1.53
CA SER A 368 -13.94 27.33 -2.22
C SER A 368 -14.58 28.67 -1.82
N ASN A 369 -15.76 28.67 -1.21
CA ASN A 369 -16.43 29.89 -0.76
C ASN A 369 -15.80 30.37 0.56
N ILE A 370 -14.96 31.39 0.50
CA ILE A 370 -14.32 31.97 1.69
C ILE A 370 -15.31 32.61 2.63
N SER A 371 -16.42 33.16 2.14
CA SER A 371 -17.44 33.75 2.98
C SER A 371 -18.11 32.72 3.88
N ASP A 372 -18.41 31.54 3.36
CA ASP A 372 -18.93 30.42 4.15
C ASP A 372 -17.93 29.99 5.21
N ASN A 373 -16.64 29.90 4.85
CA ASN A 373 -15.56 29.56 5.78
C ASN A 373 -15.49 30.59 6.96
N ILE A 374 -15.51 31.89 6.65
CA ILE A 374 -15.45 32.94 7.67
C ILE A 374 -16.72 32.95 8.53
N ASN A 375 -17.89 32.78 7.93
CA ASN A 375 -19.14 32.72 8.68
C ASN A 375 -19.17 31.51 9.60
N ALA A 376 -18.67 30.34 9.13
CA ALA A 376 -18.58 29.17 9.98
C ALA A 376 -17.64 29.38 11.19
N ILE A 377 -16.49 30.07 11.01
CA ILE A 377 -15.62 30.45 12.12
C ILE A 377 -16.36 31.33 13.14
N LYS A 378 -17.16 32.31 12.69
CA LYS A 378 -17.92 33.20 13.58
C LYS A 378 -19.01 32.49 14.39
N MET A 379 -19.52 31.36 13.86
CA MET A 379 -20.54 30.54 14.53
C MET A 379 -19.97 29.58 15.56
N LEU A 380 -18.64 29.41 15.61
CA LEU A 380 -18.00 28.56 16.61
C LEU A 380 -18.24 29.10 18.03
N PRO A 381 -18.25 28.21 19.03
CA PRO A 381 -18.43 28.64 20.42
C PRO A 381 -17.29 29.55 20.86
N HIS A 382 -17.64 30.72 21.38
CA HIS A 382 -16.68 31.70 21.89
C HIS A 382 -16.59 31.64 23.43
N PRO A 383 -15.42 31.87 24.01
CA PRO A 383 -14.16 32.16 23.34
C PRO A 383 -13.51 30.86 22.78
N ILE A 384 -12.91 30.95 21.57
CA ILE A 384 -12.03 29.89 21.06
C ILE A 384 -10.80 29.87 21.97
N VAL A 385 -10.74 28.87 22.85
CA VAL A 385 -9.60 28.72 23.77
C VAL A 385 -8.42 28.19 22.97
N ARG A 386 -7.30 28.88 23.13
CA ARG A 386 -6.04 28.46 22.51
C ARG A 386 -5.62 27.08 23.02
N ASN A 387 -5.49 26.12 22.13
CA ASN A 387 -5.00 24.80 22.48
C ASN A 387 -3.46 24.76 22.38
N HIS A 388 -2.77 25.21 23.44
CA HIS A 388 -1.30 25.26 23.49
C HIS A 388 -0.62 23.89 23.36
N LEU A 389 -1.36 22.83 23.59
CA LEU A 389 -0.86 21.45 23.57
C LEU A 389 -1.00 20.78 22.20
N GLN A 390 -1.74 21.41 21.26
CA GLN A 390 -1.99 20.80 19.96
C GLN A 390 -0.71 20.67 19.13
N PRO A 391 -0.24 19.44 18.85
CA PRO A 391 1.05 19.20 18.23
C PRO A 391 1.03 19.22 16.70
N LEU A 392 -0.02 19.79 16.07
CA LEU A 392 -0.13 19.79 14.61
C LEU A 392 1.08 20.46 13.97
N GLU A 393 1.82 19.69 13.19
CA GLU A 393 3.04 20.12 12.51
C GLU A 393 2.78 20.44 11.03
N LYS A 394 1.90 19.65 10.39
CA LYS A 394 1.66 19.73 8.95
C LYS A 394 0.17 19.87 8.64
N LEU A 395 -0.15 20.88 7.85
CA LEU A 395 -1.49 21.10 7.33
C LEU A 395 -1.42 21.29 5.82
N TYR A 396 -2.03 20.36 5.10
CA TYR A 396 -2.21 20.45 3.66
C TYR A 396 -3.68 20.75 3.36
N ILE A 397 -3.94 21.90 2.73
CA ILE A 397 -5.29 22.30 2.36
C ILE A 397 -5.40 22.40 0.85
N ASN A 398 -6.34 21.64 0.29
CA ASN A 398 -6.71 21.76 -1.11
C ASN A 398 -8.03 22.52 -1.21
N SER A 399 -7.97 23.79 -1.58
CA SER A 399 -9.15 24.65 -1.73
C SER A 399 -8.84 25.81 -2.64
N ASP A 400 -9.76 26.17 -3.50
CA ASP A 400 -9.62 27.30 -4.42
C ASP A 400 -10.45 28.48 -3.90
N PHE A 401 -9.88 29.25 -2.97
CA PHE A 401 -10.56 30.43 -2.44
C PHE A 401 -10.60 31.63 -3.39
N GLY A 402 -9.97 31.51 -4.57
CA GLY A 402 -9.73 32.69 -5.41
C GLY A 402 -8.82 33.71 -4.72
N GLN A 403 -8.91 34.98 -5.09
CA GLN A 403 -8.12 36.05 -4.49
C GLN A 403 -8.75 36.50 -3.16
N LEU A 404 -8.01 36.34 -2.05
CA LEU A 404 -8.45 36.73 -0.73
C LEU A 404 -8.24 38.22 -0.48
N GLN A 405 -9.20 38.85 0.16
CA GLN A 405 -9.10 40.22 0.69
C GLN A 405 -8.13 40.24 1.88
N PRO A 406 -7.39 41.35 2.13
CA PRO A 406 -6.45 41.43 3.26
C PRO A 406 -7.08 41.10 4.62
N ILE A 407 -8.32 41.55 4.85
CA ILE A 407 -9.05 41.25 6.07
C ILE A 407 -9.38 39.77 6.25
N GLN A 408 -9.64 39.07 5.15
CA GLN A 408 -9.90 37.62 5.16
C GLN A 408 -8.63 36.83 5.46
N LEU A 409 -7.49 37.24 4.87
CA LEU A 409 -6.18 36.68 5.20
C LEU A 409 -5.87 36.77 6.69
N VAL A 410 -6.08 37.94 7.28
CA VAL A 410 -5.89 38.17 8.73
C VAL A 410 -6.80 37.28 9.57
N GLN A 411 -8.09 37.19 9.21
CA GLN A 411 -9.05 36.36 9.94
C GLN A 411 -8.67 34.89 9.91
N VAL A 412 -8.35 34.34 8.75
CA VAL A 412 -7.91 32.92 8.62
C VAL A 412 -6.59 32.68 9.36
N SER A 413 -5.62 33.60 9.23
CA SER A 413 -4.31 33.48 9.90
C SER A 413 -4.47 33.47 11.42
N ARG A 414 -5.29 34.37 12.00
CA ARG A 414 -5.59 34.40 13.44
C ARG A 414 -6.27 33.10 13.88
N PHE A 415 -7.25 32.64 13.12
CA PHE A 415 -7.98 31.42 13.45
C PHE A 415 -7.02 30.21 13.50
N LEU A 416 -6.22 30.02 12.46
CA LEU A 416 -5.26 28.91 12.42
C LEU A 416 -4.20 28.99 13.52
N ASP A 417 -3.74 30.20 13.87
CA ASP A 417 -2.78 30.40 14.95
C ASP A 417 -3.38 30.12 16.34
N LEU A 418 -4.69 30.34 16.53
CA LEU A 418 -5.38 30.00 17.76
C LEU A 418 -5.53 28.48 17.94
N ILE A 419 -5.94 27.77 16.89
CA ILE A 419 -6.23 26.33 16.99
C ILE A 419 -4.98 25.47 16.82
N PHE A 420 -3.98 25.92 16.03
CA PHE A 420 -2.75 25.18 15.71
C PHE A 420 -1.49 26.05 15.91
N PRO A 421 -1.15 26.40 17.15
CA PRO A 421 -0.02 27.28 17.43
C PRO A 421 1.35 26.71 17.01
N ASN A 422 1.46 25.38 16.96
CA ASN A 422 2.70 24.67 16.62
C ASN A 422 2.83 24.32 15.11
N LEU A 423 1.87 24.72 14.29
CA LEU A 423 1.87 24.43 12.86
C LEU A 423 3.10 25.03 12.17
N SER A 424 3.99 24.16 11.72
CA SER A 424 5.25 24.54 11.05
C SER A 424 5.15 24.54 9.53
N THR A 425 4.35 23.64 8.97
CA THR A 425 4.23 23.46 7.53
C THR A 425 2.76 23.66 7.12
N LEU A 426 2.53 24.64 6.24
CA LEU A 426 1.24 24.90 5.61
C LEU A 426 1.45 24.80 4.09
N GLU A 427 0.85 23.79 3.48
CA GLU A 427 1.02 23.50 2.05
C GLU A 427 -0.32 23.48 1.35
N THR A 428 -0.30 23.74 0.06
CA THR A 428 -1.43 23.65 -0.85
C THR A 428 -1.03 23.04 -2.18
N ASP A 429 -2.01 22.76 -3.04
CA ASP A 429 -1.74 22.31 -4.40
C ASP A 429 -1.06 23.42 -5.21
N LYS A 430 0.23 23.21 -5.49
CA LYS A 430 1.08 24.17 -6.25
C LYS A 430 0.67 24.36 -7.70
N SER A 431 -0.28 23.59 -8.21
CA SER A 431 -0.78 23.74 -9.58
C SER A 431 -1.58 25.03 -9.79
N LYS A 432 -2.04 25.67 -8.69
CA LYS A 432 -2.85 26.90 -8.69
C LYS A 432 -2.08 28.05 -8.05
N LEU A 433 -1.55 28.94 -8.88
CA LEU A 433 -0.64 30.02 -8.45
C LEU A 433 -1.27 30.97 -7.43
N THR A 434 -2.52 31.41 -7.66
CA THR A 434 -3.25 32.32 -6.77
C THR A 434 -3.52 31.71 -5.40
N GLU A 435 -3.79 30.43 -5.35
CA GLU A 435 -4.00 29.68 -4.11
C GLU A 435 -2.69 29.59 -3.31
N ALA A 436 -1.58 29.29 -3.98
CA ALA A 436 -0.27 29.24 -3.34
C ALA A 436 0.12 30.59 -2.72
N GLU A 437 -0.16 31.71 -3.38
CA GLU A 437 0.09 33.07 -2.88
C GLU A 437 -0.76 33.38 -1.63
N ASN A 438 -2.05 33.04 -1.62
CA ASN A 438 -2.93 33.24 -0.47
C ASN A 438 -2.40 32.46 0.76
N TRP A 439 -2.06 31.18 0.57
CA TRP A 439 -1.59 30.34 1.68
C TRP A 439 -0.19 30.75 2.16
N ALA A 440 0.69 31.23 1.27
CA ALA A 440 1.97 31.83 1.65
C ALA A 440 1.75 33.07 2.51
N GLY A 441 0.85 33.98 2.10
CA GLY A 441 0.48 35.17 2.89
C GLY A 441 -0.11 34.82 4.27
N ILE A 442 -0.97 33.79 4.35
CA ILE A 442 -1.50 33.29 5.62
C ILE A 442 -0.36 32.75 6.50
N HIS A 443 0.57 32.01 5.92
CA HIS A 443 1.71 31.45 6.65
C HIS A 443 2.62 32.56 7.22
N GLU A 444 2.96 33.58 6.42
CA GLU A 444 3.75 34.73 6.83
C GLU A 444 3.08 35.52 7.95
N LEU A 445 1.76 35.82 7.82
CA LEU A 445 1.00 36.51 8.86
C LEU A 445 0.97 35.72 10.17
N ARG A 446 0.84 34.39 10.10
CA ARG A 446 0.90 33.53 11.29
C ARG A 446 2.27 33.58 11.94
N ALA A 447 3.36 33.55 11.16
CA ALA A 447 4.70 33.69 11.67
C ALA A 447 4.88 35.03 12.40
N ALA A 448 4.45 36.12 11.79
CA ALA A 448 4.49 37.45 12.40
C ALA A 448 3.67 37.54 13.69
N LEU A 449 2.46 36.95 13.74
CA LEU A 449 1.64 36.87 14.92
C LEU A 449 2.30 36.09 16.07
N ARG A 450 3.01 35.00 15.72
CA ARG A 450 3.74 34.20 16.70
C ARG A 450 4.97 34.97 17.24
N ASP A 451 5.76 35.61 16.38
CA ASP A 451 6.94 36.38 16.78
C ASP A 451 6.57 37.58 17.64
N ALA A 452 5.48 38.32 17.33
CA ALA A 452 4.96 39.40 18.16
C ALA A 452 4.56 38.94 19.56
N ARG A 453 4.16 37.70 19.76
CA ARG A 453 3.82 37.15 21.08
C ARG A 453 5.04 36.72 21.88
N ILE A 454 6.06 36.14 21.20
CA ILE A 454 7.30 35.71 21.87
C ILE A 454 8.10 36.93 22.31
N ASN A 455 8.09 37.99 21.49
CA ASN A 455 8.81 39.23 21.73
C ASN A 455 7.85 40.44 21.78
N PRO A 456 7.08 40.61 22.85
CA PRO A 456 6.08 41.70 22.92
C PRO A 456 6.69 43.10 22.84
N SER A 457 7.97 43.26 23.11
CA SER A 457 8.70 44.53 22.97
C SER A 457 9.09 44.88 21.52
N SER A 458 8.86 44.01 20.55
CA SER A 458 9.11 44.28 19.13
C SER A 458 7.90 44.79 18.35
N VAL A 459 6.77 44.98 19.02
CA VAL A 459 5.58 45.60 18.43
C VAL A 459 5.85 47.09 18.32
N ILE A 460 6.38 47.49 17.17
CA ILE A 460 6.46 48.88 16.76
C ILE A 460 5.03 49.36 16.61
N ASP A 461 4.64 50.38 17.38
CA ASP A 461 3.39 51.11 17.19
C ASP A 461 3.33 51.60 15.74
N ILE A 462 2.49 51.00 14.90
CA ILE A 462 2.15 51.44 13.55
C ILE A 462 0.76 52.07 13.61
#